data_dce7ede3697b65b77f4c357515e998dc
#
_entry.id   dce7ede3697b65b77f4c357515e998dc
#
_cell.length_a   1.000
_cell.length_b   1.000
_cell.length_c   1.000
_cell.angle_alpha   90.00
_cell.angle_beta   90.00
_cell.angle_gamma   90.00
#
_symmetry.space_group_name_H-M   'P 1'
#
loop_
_entity.id
_entity.type
_entity.pdbx_description
1 polymer ?
#
loop_
_entity_poly.entity_id
_entity_poly.type
_entity_poly.pdbx_seq_one_letter_code
_entity_poly.pdbx_strand_id
1 'polypeptide(L)'
;LFRSEDMQTPHKRRVRYKGKYPKKFEEKYKELQPEKYKETAEHIIQKGNTPAGTHRPICVEEILSFLDVKPGQIGVDATLGYGGHTQKILDCLKGEGHLYSLDVDPIESEKTKKRLRDQGYGENVWDVCLMNFANIAEIEKKAGKLDFVLADLGVSSMQIDDPKRGFSFREEGPLDLRLNPQAGVPASERLKEMDAEEIEGMLFENSDEPLAKELARAIMSAKRKKQPIETTS
;
A
#
# COMPACT_ATOMS: atom_id res chain seq x y z
N LEU A 1 -16.22 29.58 -13.26
CA LEU A 1 -15.33 30.64 -12.75
C LEU A 1 -15.76 31.04 -11.34
N PHE A 2 -15.26 30.35 -10.32
CA PHE A 2 -15.17 30.88 -8.96
C PHE A 2 -13.81 30.48 -8.41
N ARG A 3 -12.87 31.41 -8.42
CA ARG A 3 -11.66 31.36 -7.61
C ARG A 3 -12.07 31.88 -6.22
N SER A 4 -12.11 31.00 -5.23
CA SER A 4 -12.07 31.41 -3.83
C SER A 4 -10.60 31.56 -3.43
N GLU A 5 -10.25 32.77 -3.03
CA GLU A 5 -8.97 33.07 -2.37
C GLU A 5 -9.03 32.45 -0.97
N ASP A 6 -8.52 31.24 -0.83
CA ASP A 6 -8.32 30.65 0.49
C ASP A 6 -6.98 31.08 1.06
N MET A 7 -7.05 31.88 2.12
CA MET A 7 -5.93 32.31 2.94
C MET A 7 -5.15 31.07 3.43
N GLN A 8 -3.90 30.99 3.05
CA GLN A 8 -2.93 30.02 3.54
C GLN A 8 -2.76 30.18 5.06
N THR A 9 -3.46 29.37 5.84
CA THR A 9 -3.11 29.18 7.25
C THR A 9 -1.80 28.41 7.32
N PRO A 10 -0.78 28.90 8.07
CA PRO A 10 0.52 28.22 8.15
C PRO A 10 0.32 26.79 8.72
N HIS A 11 0.83 25.81 7.99
CA HIS A 11 0.74 24.38 8.31
C HIS A 11 1.38 24.12 9.68
N LYS A 12 0.56 23.95 10.71
CA LYS A 12 1.02 23.63 12.07
C LYS A 12 1.52 22.19 12.09
N ARG A 13 2.82 21.97 12.24
CA ARG A 13 3.41 20.64 12.41
C ARG A 13 2.67 19.88 13.52
N ARG A 14 2.13 18.71 13.21
CA ARG A 14 1.53 17.82 14.21
C ARG A 14 2.55 17.52 15.31
N VAL A 15 2.11 17.61 16.58
CA VAL A 15 2.94 17.25 17.72
C VAL A 15 3.40 15.81 17.58
N ARG A 16 4.71 15.55 17.63
CA ARG A 16 5.26 14.18 17.57
C ARG A 16 4.69 13.36 18.71
N TYR A 17 4.05 12.25 18.34
CA TYR A 17 3.57 11.27 19.32
C TYR A 17 4.74 10.71 20.14
N LYS A 18 4.69 10.85 21.46
CA LYS A 18 5.73 10.37 22.41
C LYS A 18 5.43 8.95 22.95
N GLY A 19 4.60 8.16 22.28
CA GLY A 19 4.27 6.80 22.69
C GLY A 19 5.42 5.81 22.45
N LYS A 20 5.43 4.70 23.20
CA LYS A 20 6.33 3.58 22.96
C LYS A 20 5.81 2.76 21.78
N TYR A 21 6.29 3.02 20.58
CA TYR A 21 6.04 2.12 19.45
C TYR A 21 6.90 0.86 19.61
N PRO A 22 6.34 -0.32 19.30
CA PRO A 22 7.13 -1.54 19.18
C PRO A 22 8.24 -1.33 18.16
N LYS A 23 9.49 -1.64 18.52
CA LYS A 23 10.65 -1.48 17.63
C LYS A 23 10.84 -2.69 16.72
N LYS A 24 10.34 -3.86 17.12
CA LYS A 24 10.48 -5.09 16.35
C LYS A 24 9.28 -5.29 15.44
N PHE A 25 9.52 -5.72 14.21
CA PHE A 25 8.50 -6.03 13.22
C PHE A 25 7.43 -6.99 13.78
N GLU A 26 7.84 -8.08 14.42
CA GLU A 26 6.95 -9.08 15.02
C GLU A 26 6.06 -8.53 16.15
N GLU A 27 6.53 -7.52 16.87
CA GLU A 27 5.75 -6.87 17.94
C GLU A 27 4.80 -5.80 17.38
N LYS A 28 5.09 -5.28 16.19
CA LYS A 28 4.26 -4.31 15.49
C LYS A 28 3.11 -4.97 14.74
N TYR A 29 3.36 -6.14 14.15
CA TYR A 29 2.38 -6.93 13.37
C TYR A 29 1.94 -8.19 14.12
N LYS A 30 1.24 -7.96 15.23
CA LYS A 30 0.75 -9.03 16.13
C LYS A 30 -0.25 -9.97 15.48
N GLU A 31 -0.95 -9.50 14.45
CA GLU A 31 -1.86 -10.29 13.64
C GLU A 31 -1.19 -11.44 12.89
N LEU A 32 0.13 -11.34 12.66
CA LEU A 32 0.90 -12.44 12.09
C LEU A 32 1.18 -13.57 13.09
N GLN A 33 0.89 -13.35 14.38
CA GLN A 33 1.01 -14.32 15.46
C GLN A 33 -0.26 -14.35 16.32
N PRO A 34 -1.42 -14.73 15.75
CA PRO A 34 -2.71 -14.64 16.43
C PRO A 34 -2.77 -15.46 17.72
N GLU A 35 -2.10 -16.59 17.77
CA GLU A 35 -2.10 -17.45 18.97
C GLU A 35 -1.41 -16.79 20.17
N LYS A 36 -0.36 -16.00 19.92
CA LYS A 36 0.43 -15.34 20.97
C LYS A 36 -0.20 -14.05 21.49
N TYR A 37 -1.00 -13.36 20.69
CA TYR A 37 -1.49 -12.02 21.01
C TYR A 37 -3.02 -11.89 21.01
N LYS A 38 -3.76 -13.01 20.90
CA LYS A 38 -5.23 -13.06 20.81
C LYS A 38 -5.92 -12.25 21.90
N GLU A 39 -5.62 -12.53 23.16
CA GLU A 39 -6.24 -11.86 24.31
C GLU A 39 -5.92 -10.36 24.35
N THR A 40 -4.69 -9.98 23.96
CA THR A 40 -4.27 -8.57 23.90
C THR A 40 -5.00 -7.82 22.80
N ALA A 41 -5.18 -8.45 21.63
CA ALA A 41 -5.90 -7.87 20.50
C ALA A 41 -7.40 -7.70 20.84
N GLU A 42 -8.04 -8.71 21.40
CA GLU A 42 -9.44 -8.67 21.83
C GLU A 42 -9.71 -7.57 22.86
N HIS A 43 -8.84 -7.42 23.85
CA HIS A 43 -8.97 -6.38 24.88
C HIS A 43 -8.85 -4.96 24.33
N ILE A 44 -7.97 -4.75 23.34
CA ILE A 44 -7.76 -3.44 22.71
C ILE A 44 -8.94 -3.10 21.78
N ILE A 45 -9.47 -4.10 21.06
CA ILE A 45 -10.65 -3.95 20.20
C ILE A 45 -11.90 -3.61 21.06
N GLN A 46 -12.10 -4.26 22.18
CA GLN A 46 -13.18 -3.96 23.11
C GLN A 46 -13.15 -2.52 23.64
N LYS A 47 -11.97 -1.90 23.71
CA LYS A 47 -11.79 -0.49 24.07
C LYS A 47 -11.98 0.48 22.89
N GLY A 48 -12.41 0.00 21.72
CA GLY A 48 -12.59 0.83 20.52
C GLY A 48 -11.28 1.30 19.87
N ASN A 49 -10.15 0.73 20.27
CA ASN A 49 -8.83 1.06 19.72
C ASN A 49 -8.38 -0.02 18.73
N THR A 50 -7.55 0.37 17.77
CA THR A 50 -6.86 -0.58 16.90
C THR A 50 -5.61 -1.09 17.63
N PRO A 51 -5.45 -2.40 17.84
CA PRO A 51 -4.23 -2.93 18.42
C PRO A 51 -3.01 -2.50 17.61
N ALA A 52 -1.93 -2.11 18.30
CA ALA A 52 -0.69 -1.80 17.61
C ALA A 52 -0.25 -3.03 16.79
N GLY A 53 -0.18 -2.85 15.48
CA GLY A 53 0.17 -3.91 14.55
C GLY A 53 -0.99 -4.71 13.96
N THR A 54 -2.25 -4.40 14.25
CA THR A 54 -3.35 -4.89 13.44
C THR A 54 -3.59 -3.95 12.26
N HIS A 55 -3.54 -4.50 11.06
CA HIS A 55 -3.83 -3.72 9.86
C HIS A 55 -5.35 -3.60 9.69
N ARG A 56 -5.91 -2.52 10.22
CA ARG A 56 -7.32 -2.20 10.00
C ARG A 56 -7.39 -1.26 8.79
N PRO A 57 -8.11 -1.64 7.73
CA PRO A 57 -8.27 -0.77 6.57
C PRO A 57 -9.00 0.52 6.97
N ILE A 58 -8.65 1.63 6.33
CA ILE A 58 -9.27 2.94 6.58
C ILE A 58 -10.66 3.02 5.97
N CYS A 59 -11.54 3.84 6.54
CA CYS A 59 -12.83 4.23 5.95
C CYS A 59 -13.69 3.05 5.46
N VAL A 60 -13.64 1.90 6.14
CA VAL A 60 -14.33 0.67 5.68
C VAL A 60 -15.83 0.89 5.55
N GLU A 61 -16.45 1.47 6.59
CA GLU A 61 -17.89 1.65 6.62
C GLU A 61 -18.36 2.68 5.60
N GLU A 62 -17.60 3.76 5.44
CA GLU A 62 -17.86 4.80 4.45
C GLU A 62 -17.74 4.25 3.02
N ILE A 63 -16.68 3.46 2.75
CA ILE A 63 -16.47 2.81 1.46
C ILE A 63 -17.59 1.83 1.14
N LEU A 64 -17.95 0.94 2.06
CA LEU A 64 -19.01 -0.03 1.86
C LEU A 64 -20.38 0.65 1.69
N SER A 65 -20.64 1.72 2.45
CA SER A 65 -21.85 2.50 2.30
C SER A 65 -21.93 3.22 0.94
N PHE A 66 -20.80 3.74 0.46
CA PHE A 66 -20.72 4.40 -0.85
C PHE A 66 -20.87 3.42 -2.01
N LEU A 67 -20.19 2.27 -1.95
CA LEU A 67 -20.24 1.24 -2.99
C LEU A 67 -21.57 0.49 -3.00
N ASP A 68 -22.30 0.47 -1.88
CA ASP A 68 -23.59 -0.22 -1.70
C ASP A 68 -23.53 -1.67 -2.19
N VAL A 69 -22.48 -2.41 -1.77
CA VAL A 69 -22.21 -3.78 -2.22
C VAL A 69 -23.32 -4.72 -1.83
N LYS A 70 -23.85 -5.45 -2.79
CA LYS A 70 -24.98 -6.40 -2.64
C LYS A 70 -24.62 -7.79 -3.16
N PRO A 71 -25.24 -8.84 -2.60
CA PRO A 71 -25.15 -10.19 -3.15
C PRO A 71 -25.46 -10.23 -4.65
N GLY A 72 -24.73 -11.02 -5.40
CA GLY A 72 -24.86 -11.18 -6.84
C GLY A 72 -24.09 -10.18 -7.70
N GLN A 73 -23.49 -9.14 -7.11
CA GLN A 73 -22.69 -8.16 -7.83
C GLN A 73 -21.30 -8.68 -8.18
N ILE A 74 -20.71 -8.08 -9.19
CA ILE A 74 -19.34 -8.34 -9.63
C ILE A 74 -18.53 -7.06 -9.46
N GLY A 75 -17.42 -7.15 -8.73
CA GLY A 75 -16.59 -5.98 -8.46
C GLY A 75 -15.09 -6.25 -8.55
N VAL A 76 -14.34 -5.15 -8.43
CA VAL A 76 -12.88 -5.16 -8.39
C VAL A 76 -12.39 -4.40 -7.16
N ASP A 77 -11.50 -5.03 -6.40
CA ASP A 77 -10.57 -4.38 -5.49
C ASP A 77 -9.22 -4.28 -6.20
N ALA A 78 -8.88 -3.09 -6.68
CA ALA A 78 -7.68 -2.83 -7.49
C ALA A 78 -6.38 -2.80 -6.66
N THR A 79 -6.49 -2.96 -5.33
CA THR A 79 -5.40 -2.83 -4.37
C THR A 79 -5.55 -3.82 -3.22
N LEU A 80 -5.37 -5.11 -3.52
CA LEU A 80 -5.57 -6.19 -2.55
C LEU A 80 -4.83 -5.95 -1.23
N GLY A 81 -3.52 -5.66 -1.31
CA GLY A 81 -2.66 -5.46 -0.15
C GLY A 81 -2.83 -6.54 0.91
N TYR A 82 -3.12 -6.14 2.15
CA TYR A 82 -3.44 -7.08 3.23
C TYR A 82 -4.86 -7.68 3.12
N GLY A 83 -5.69 -7.23 2.17
CA GLY A 83 -7.03 -7.77 1.91
C GLY A 83 -8.10 -7.36 2.92
N GLY A 84 -7.89 -6.29 3.65
CA GLY A 84 -8.87 -5.84 4.63
C GLY A 84 -10.18 -5.35 4.00
N HIS A 85 -10.10 -4.57 2.93
CA HIS A 85 -11.26 -4.16 2.14
C HIS A 85 -11.86 -5.33 1.37
N THR A 86 -11.01 -6.15 0.71
CA THR A 86 -11.43 -7.39 0.05
C THR A 86 -12.29 -8.25 0.95
N GLN A 87 -11.84 -8.52 2.19
CA GLN A 87 -12.59 -9.33 3.16
C GLN A 87 -13.97 -8.74 3.43
N LYS A 88 -14.06 -7.44 3.68
CA LYS A 88 -15.31 -6.75 3.97
C LYS A 88 -16.28 -6.72 2.80
N ILE A 89 -15.77 -6.58 1.59
CA ILE A 89 -16.57 -6.69 0.36
C ILE A 89 -17.11 -8.12 0.22
N LEU A 90 -16.28 -9.15 0.42
CA LEU A 90 -16.70 -10.55 0.37
C LEU A 90 -17.78 -10.88 1.42
N ASP A 91 -17.67 -10.31 2.63
CA ASP A 91 -18.72 -10.41 3.66
C ASP A 91 -20.07 -9.85 3.16
N CYS A 92 -20.04 -8.74 2.41
CA CYS A 92 -21.24 -8.13 1.84
C CYS A 92 -21.84 -8.95 0.68
N LEU A 93 -21.00 -9.59 -0.13
CA LEU A 93 -21.43 -10.46 -1.23
C LEU A 93 -22.09 -11.76 -0.73
N LYS A 94 -21.83 -12.19 0.50
CA LYS A 94 -22.46 -13.38 1.14
C LYS A 94 -22.38 -14.66 0.32
N GLY A 95 -21.32 -14.84 -0.43
CA GLY A 95 -21.13 -16.01 -1.29
C GLY A 95 -21.86 -15.97 -2.62
N GLU A 96 -22.48 -14.85 -2.97
CA GLU A 96 -23.16 -14.61 -4.26
C GLU A 96 -22.42 -13.50 -5.01
N GLY A 97 -22.23 -13.65 -6.33
CA GLY A 97 -21.45 -12.72 -7.14
C GLY A 97 -19.96 -13.05 -7.16
N HIS A 98 -19.12 -12.07 -7.52
CA HIS A 98 -17.69 -12.32 -7.65
C HIS A 98 -16.85 -11.06 -7.40
N LEU A 99 -15.74 -11.21 -6.68
CA LEU A 99 -14.75 -10.16 -6.46
C LEU A 99 -13.42 -10.54 -7.12
N TYR A 100 -12.89 -9.65 -7.95
CA TYR A 100 -11.51 -9.73 -8.45
C TYR A 100 -10.64 -8.79 -7.64
N SER A 101 -9.61 -9.31 -6.97
CA SER A 101 -8.66 -8.48 -6.23
C SER A 101 -7.31 -8.46 -6.95
N LEU A 102 -6.84 -7.25 -7.26
CA LEU A 102 -5.61 -7.03 -8.02
C LEU A 102 -4.48 -6.60 -7.10
N ASP A 103 -3.28 -7.06 -7.36
CA ASP A 103 -2.05 -6.54 -6.76
C ASP A 103 -0.88 -6.75 -7.71
N VAL A 104 0.14 -5.91 -7.61
CA VAL A 104 1.40 -6.08 -8.34
C VAL A 104 2.47 -6.77 -7.49
N ASP A 105 2.26 -6.84 -6.17
CA ASP A 105 3.19 -7.44 -5.21
C ASP A 105 2.95 -8.94 -5.08
N PRO A 106 3.82 -9.81 -5.65
CA PRO A 106 3.62 -11.26 -5.61
C PRO A 106 3.79 -11.84 -4.19
N ILE A 107 4.54 -11.14 -3.33
CA ILE A 107 4.85 -11.61 -1.97
C ILE A 107 3.64 -11.40 -1.06
N GLU A 108 3.12 -10.18 -1.05
CA GLU A 108 2.00 -9.83 -0.17
C GLU A 108 0.68 -10.41 -0.68
N SER A 109 0.46 -10.45 -2.01
CA SER A 109 -0.75 -11.04 -2.57
C SER A 109 -0.88 -12.54 -2.26
N GLU A 110 0.21 -13.30 -2.31
CA GLU A 110 0.18 -14.74 -1.99
C GLU A 110 -0.12 -14.99 -0.50
N LYS A 111 0.50 -14.22 0.40
CA LYS A 111 0.21 -14.28 1.84
C LYS A 111 -1.25 -13.96 2.13
N THR A 112 -1.78 -12.91 1.51
CA THR A 112 -3.17 -12.48 1.66
C THR A 112 -4.12 -13.52 1.09
N LYS A 113 -3.84 -14.04 -0.11
CA LYS A 113 -4.62 -15.09 -0.74
C LYS A 113 -4.73 -16.31 0.17
N LYS A 114 -3.60 -16.81 0.68
CA LYS A 114 -3.59 -17.95 1.59
C LYS A 114 -4.46 -17.67 2.82
N ARG A 115 -4.24 -16.56 3.49
CA ARG A 115 -4.95 -16.19 4.72
C ARG A 115 -6.46 -16.11 4.52
N LEU A 116 -6.94 -15.47 3.46
CA LEU A 116 -8.37 -15.36 3.19
C LEU A 116 -8.99 -16.70 2.72
N ARG A 117 -8.23 -17.53 1.98
CA ARG A 117 -8.64 -18.90 1.65
C ARG A 117 -8.83 -19.75 2.91
N ASP A 118 -7.90 -19.68 3.88
CA ASP A 118 -7.98 -20.38 5.16
C ASP A 118 -9.19 -19.91 6.00
N GLN A 119 -9.70 -18.69 5.75
CA GLN A 119 -10.93 -18.17 6.36
C GLN A 119 -12.22 -18.57 5.60
N GLY A 120 -12.11 -19.32 4.50
CA GLY A 120 -13.25 -19.88 3.79
C GLY A 120 -13.70 -19.13 2.54
N TYR A 121 -13.00 -18.05 2.11
CA TYR A 121 -13.34 -17.36 0.86
C TYR A 121 -12.83 -18.17 -0.34
N GLY A 122 -13.73 -18.89 -0.99
CA GLY A 122 -13.45 -19.82 -2.09
C GLY A 122 -13.26 -19.16 -3.47
N GLU A 123 -12.81 -19.97 -4.44
CA GLU A 123 -12.62 -19.52 -5.83
C GLU A 123 -13.93 -19.25 -6.57
N ASN A 124 -15.03 -19.76 -6.02
CA ASN A 124 -16.37 -19.52 -6.54
C ASN A 124 -16.81 -18.06 -6.42
N VAL A 125 -16.24 -17.28 -5.49
CA VAL A 125 -16.63 -15.90 -5.19
C VAL A 125 -15.48 -14.91 -5.26
N TRP A 126 -14.22 -15.38 -5.35
CA TRP A 126 -13.07 -14.51 -5.26
C TRP A 126 -11.84 -15.02 -6.01
N ASP A 127 -11.30 -14.17 -6.88
CA ASP A 127 -10.04 -14.37 -7.58
C ASP A 127 -9.00 -13.31 -7.18
N VAL A 128 -7.76 -13.75 -7.00
CA VAL A 128 -6.60 -12.86 -6.89
C VAL A 128 -5.86 -12.83 -8.22
N CYS A 129 -5.68 -11.63 -8.75
CA CYS A 129 -5.01 -11.40 -10.02
C CYS A 129 -3.70 -10.61 -9.79
N LEU A 130 -2.57 -11.25 -10.02
CA LEU A 130 -1.27 -10.59 -9.94
C LEU A 130 -1.06 -9.73 -11.19
N MET A 131 -1.51 -8.48 -11.14
CA MET A 131 -1.45 -7.55 -12.26
C MET A 131 -1.54 -6.09 -11.80
N ASN A 132 -1.06 -5.20 -12.65
CA ASN A 132 -1.26 -3.77 -12.44
C ASN A 132 -2.72 -3.39 -12.75
N PHE A 133 -3.36 -2.62 -11.88
CA PHE A 133 -4.73 -2.13 -12.08
C PHE A 133 -4.92 -1.28 -13.36
N ALA A 134 -3.84 -0.75 -13.92
CA ALA A 134 -3.88 -0.11 -15.24
C ALA A 134 -4.43 -1.05 -16.34
N ASN A 135 -4.35 -2.36 -16.11
CA ASN A 135 -4.87 -3.40 -17.01
C ASN A 135 -6.27 -3.91 -16.62
N ILE A 136 -7.02 -3.17 -15.81
CA ILE A 136 -8.36 -3.56 -15.33
C ILE A 136 -9.33 -3.94 -16.47
N ALA A 137 -9.13 -3.42 -17.67
CA ALA A 137 -9.90 -3.79 -18.85
C ALA A 137 -9.83 -5.29 -19.19
N GLU A 138 -8.79 -6.01 -18.76
CA GLU A 138 -8.71 -7.46 -18.92
C GLU A 138 -9.70 -8.19 -18.00
N ILE A 139 -9.93 -7.64 -16.80
CA ILE A 139 -10.93 -8.15 -15.87
C ILE A 139 -12.35 -7.90 -16.44
N GLU A 140 -12.62 -6.71 -16.96
CA GLU A 140 -13.90 -6.41 -17.59
C GLU A 140 -14.21 -7.35 -18.75
N LYS A 141 -13.23 -7.66 -19.60
CA LYS A 141 -13.40 -8.65 -20.70
C LYS A 141 -13.75 -10.04 -20.19
N LYS A 142 -13.20 -10.46 -19.04
CA LYS A 142 -13.46 -11.77 -18.42
C LYS A 142 -14.80 -11.80 -17.70
N ALA A 143 -15.09 -10.77 -16.94
CA ALA A 143 -16.21 -10.70 -16.01
C ALA A 143 -17.49 -10.13 -16.62
N GLY A 144 -17.38 -9.38 -17.71
CA GLY A 144 -18.45 -8.56 -18.25
C GLY A 144 -18.54 -7.23 -17.49
N LYS A 145 -19.77 -6.77 -17.27
CA LYS A 145 -20.01 -5.52 -16.56
C LYS A 145 -19.57 -5.62 -15.08
N LEU A 146 -18.78 -4.66 -14.63
CA LEU A 146 -18.45 -4.47 -13.23
C LEU A 146 -19.46 -3.54 -12.58
N ASP A 147 -19.92 -3.89 -11.37
CA ASP A 147 -20.87 -3.10 -10.59
C ASP A 147 -20.15 -2.05 -9.75
N PHE A 148 -18.95 -2.36 -9.27
CA PHE A 148 -18.14 -1.43 -8.48
C PHE A 148 -16.64 -1.69 -8.68
N VAL A 149 -15.85 -0.65 -8.39
CA VAL A 149 -14.38 -0.71 -8.35
C VAL A 149 -13.91 0.08 -7.13
N LEU A 150 -13.02 -0.52 -6.36
CA LEU A 150 -12.31 0.12 -5.25
C LEU A 150 -10.82 0.21 -5.60
N ALA A 151 -10.19 1.35 -5.27
CA ALA A 151 -8.75 1.51 -5.31
C ALA A 151 -8.29 2.30 -4.08
N ASP A 152 -7.60 1.64 -3.14
CA ASP A 152 -6.93 2.23 -1.99
C ASP A 152 -5.45 2.40 -2.33
N LEU A 153 -5.13 3.55 -2.96
CA LEU A 153 -3.83 3.78 -3.57
C LEU A 153 -2.75 4.10 -2.54
N GLY A 154 -1.60 3.48 -2.70
CA GLY A 154 -0.41 3.72 -1.88
C GLY A 154 0.34 2.44 -1.54
N VAL A 155 1.37 2.59 -0.72
CA VAL A 155 2.14 1.46 -0.17
C VAL A 155 1.62 1.09 1.22
N SER A 156 1.61 -0.21 1.54
CA SER A 156 1.18 -0.67 2.85
C SER A 156 2.24 -0.41 3.92
N SER A 157 1.80 -0.30 5.18
CA SER A 157 2.72 -0.18 6.32
C SER A 157 3.71 -1.34 6.39
N MET A 158 3.30 -2.55 5.99
CA MET A 158 4.18 -3.73 5.99
C MET A 158 5.29 -3.61 4.94
N GLN A 159 4.98 -3.03 3.78
CA GLN A 159 6.00 -2.73 2.76
C GLN A 159 6.96 -1.64 3.22
N ILE A 160 6.47 -0.59 3.90
CA ILE A 160 7.31 0.48 4.45
C ILE A 160 8.23 -0.02 5.56
N ASP A 161 7.74 -0.93 6.40
CA ASP A 161 8.48 -1.42 7.57
C ASP A 161 9.43 -2.59 7.26
N ASP A 162 9.40 -3.14 6.05
CA ASP A 162 10.38 -4.13 5.58
C ASP A 162 11.61 -3.41 4.99
N PRO A 163 12.77 -3.40 5.69
CA PRO A 163 13.96 -2.71 5.20
C PRO A 163 14.42 -3.21 3.82
N LYS A 164 14.15 -4.48 3.48
CA LYS A 164 14.54 -5.09 2.21
C LYS A 164 13.82 -4.50 1.00
N ARG A 165 12.73 -3.79 1.24
CA ARG A 165 11.92 -3.14 0.19
C ARG A 165 12.39 -1.73 -0.13
N GLY A 166 13.15 -1.09 0.76
CA GLY A 166 13.73 0.24 0.57
C GLY A 166 12.75 1.41 0.68
N PHE A 167 11.51 1.20 1.16
CA PHE A 167 10.51 2.28 1.31
C PHE A 167 10.72 3.18 2.53
N SER A 168 11.68 2.87 3.39
CA SER A 168 11.96 3.63 4.60
C SER A 168 13.44 3.82 4.81
N PHE A 169 13.82 4.99 5.31
CA PHE A 169 15.18 5.33 5.75
C PHE A 169 15.39 5.11 7.27
N ARG A 170 14.44 4.47 7.96
CA ARG A 170 14.56 4.20 9.42
C ARG A 170 15.60 3.14 9.73
N GLU A 171 15.71 2.19 8.85
CA GLU A 171 16.71 1.13 8.87
C GLU A 171 17.38 1.08 7.50
N GLU A 172 18.67 0.74 7.49
CA GLU A 172 19.41 0.60 6.25
C GLU A 172 18.91 -0.58 5.44
N GLY A 173 18.64 -0.35 4.17
CA GLY A 173 18.20 -1.37 3.22
C GLY A 173 18.57 -1.00 1.78
N PRO A 174 18.38 -1.90 0.81
CA PRO A 174 18.61 -1.59 -0.59
C PRO A 174 17.66 -0.48 -1.06
N LEU A 175 18.14 0.43 -1.89
CA LEU A 175 17.29 1.43 -2.54
C LEU A 175 16.58 0.79 -3.74
N ASP A 176 15.59 -0.05 -3.45
CA ASP A 176 14.84 -0.81 -4.46
C ASP A 176 13.56 -0.10 -4.89
N LEU A 177 12.61 0.15 -3.97
CA LEU A 177 11.31 0.81 -4.16
C LEU A 177 10.33 0.11 -5.10
N ARG A 178 10.60 -1.11 -5.54
CA ARG A 178 9.67 -1.87 -6.38
C ARG A 178 8.61 -2.56 -5.52
N LEU A 179 7.33 -2.39 -5.89
CA LEU A 179 6.25 -3.20 -5.31
C LEU A 179 6.37 -4.67 -5.74
N ASN A 180 6.78 -4.92 -6.97
CA ASN A 180 7.13 -6.25 -7.45
C ASN A 180 8.65 -6.37 -7.61
N PRO A 181 9.36 -7.02 -6.69
CA PRO A 181 10.82 -7.16 -6.77
C PRO A 181 11.29 -8.06 -7.93
N GLN A 182 10.37 -8.79 -8.56
CA GLN A 182 10.66 -9.66 -9.70
C GLN A 182 10.52 -8.95 -11.06
N ALA A 183 10.05 -7.69 -11.06
CA ALA A 183 9.80 -6.93 -12.29
C ALA A 183 10.29 -5.50 -12.18
N GLY A 184 10.69 -4.94 -13.31
CA GLY A 184 11.19 -3.57 -13.40
C GLY A 184 12.62 -3.38 -12.89
N VAL A 185 13.04 -2.13 -12.81
CA VAL A 185 14.42 -1.73 -12.45
C VAL A 185 14.40 -1.12 -11.04
N PRO A 186 15.30 -1.54 -10.12
CA PRO A 186 15.42 -0.90 -8.80
C PRO A 186 15.73 0.60 -8.91
N ALA A 187 15.28 1.38 -7.91
CA ALA A 187 15.50 2.82 -7.89
C ALA A 187 17.00 3.17 -7.93
N SER A 188 17.84 2.40 -7.25
CA SER A 188 19.30 2.57 -7.29
C SER A 188 19.88 2.46 -8.71
N GLU A 189 19.44 1.48 -9.50
CA GLU A 189 19.88 1.30 -10.87
C GLU A 189 19.32 2.40 -11.78
N ARG A 190 18.02 2.74 -11.60
CA ARG A 190 17.41 3.82 -12.36
C ARG A 190 18.13 5.16 -12.15
N LEU A 191 18.50 5.49 -10.90
CA LEU A 191 19.28 6.69 -10.59
C LEU A 191 20.65 6.73 -11.29
N LYS A 192 21.27 5.56 -11.56
CA LYS A 192 22.53 5.51 -12.30
C LYS A 192 22.38 5.98 -13.74
N GLU A 193 21.25 5.72 -14.37
CA GLU A 193 20.95 6.06 -15.76
C GLU A 193 20.47 7.50 -15.93
N MET A 194 19.72 8.03 -14.97
CA MET A 194 19.12 9.37 -15.05
C MET A 194 20.15 10.51 -15.05
N ASP A 195 19.86 11.57 -15.81
CA ASP A 195 20.60 12.83 -15.77
C ASP A 195 20.04 13.80 -14.70
N ALA A 196 20.60 15.01 -14.62
CA ALA A 196 20.22 15.99 -13.60
C ALA A 196 18.80 16.53 -13.81
N GLU A 197 18.39 16.73 -15.05
CA GLU A 197 17.08 17.27 -15.39
C GLU A 197 15.98 16.25 -15.13
N GLU A 198 16.22 14.99 -15.46
CA GLU A 198 15.32 13.87 -15.19
C GLU A 198 15.13 13.64 -13.68
N ILE A 199 16.23 13.74 -12.88
CA ILE A 199 16.14 13.60 -11.42
C ILE A 199 15.38 14.79 -10.81
N GLU A 200 15.67 16.02 -11.24
CA GLU A 200 14.98 17.23 -10.78
C GLU A 200 13.47 17.13 -11.10
N GLY A 201 13.13 16.76 -12.36
CA GLY A 201 11.75 16.59 -12.80
C GLY A 201 11.01 15.52 -12.01
N MET A 202 11.63 14.36 -11.80
CA MET A 202 11.05 13.27 -11.01
C MET A 202 10.74 13.69 -9.56
N LEU A 203 11.66 14.39 -8.89
CA LEU A 203 11.48 14.85 -7.52
C LEU A 203 10.41 15.94 -7.42
N PHE A 204 10.35 16.84 -8.39
CA PHE A 204 9.36 17.90 -8.41
C PHE A 204 7.95 17.37 -8.73
N GLU A 205 7.81 16.58 -9.81
CA GLU A 205 6.50 16.14 -10.31
C GLU A 205 5.84 15.07 -9.43
N ASN A 206 6.65 14.18 -8.79
CA ASN A 206 6.10 13.06 -8.05
C ASN A 206 6.06 13.27 -6.53
N SER A 207 6.74 14.27 -5.99
CA SER A 207 6.80 14.50 -4.54
C SER A 207 6.69 15.96 -4.11
N ASP A 208 6.46 16.89 -5.04
CA ASP A 208 6.43 18.33 -4.76
C ASP A 208 7.66 18.80 -3.96
N GLU A 209 8.85 18.18 -4.21
CA GLU A 209 10.05 18.46 -3.44
C GLU A 209 10.59 19.87 -3.75
N PRO A 210 10.56 20.78 -2.78
CA PRO A 210 10.97 22.18 -3.03
C PRO A 210 12.46 22.33 -3.29
N LEU A 211 13.29 21.37 -2.88
CA LEU A 211 14.73 21.33 -3.07
C LEU A 211 15.14 20.35 -4.19
N ALA A 212 14.23 20.03 -5.11
CA ALA A 212 14.47 19.05 -6.19
C ALA A 212 15.77 19.34 -6.96
N LYS A 213 16.04 20.61 -7.27
CA LYS A 213 17.24 21.04 -8.01
C LYS A 213 18.53 20.83 -7.22
N GLU A 214 18.52 21.15 -5.93
CA GLU A 214 19.66 20.97 -5.02
C GLU A 214 19.95 19.47 -4.82
N LEU A 215 18.90 18.68 -4.63
CA LEU A 215 19.01 17.23 -4.48
C LEU A 215 19.53 16.58 -5.77
N ALA A 216 19.02 16.95 -6.93
CA ALA A 216 19.51 16.47 -8.22
C ALA A 216 21.01 16.75 -8.40
N ARG A 217 21.46 17.97 -8.05
CA ARG A 217 22.88 18.33 -8.08
C ARG A 217 23.73 17.50 -7.11
N ALA A 218 23.23 17.26 -5.90
CA ALA A 218 23.92 16.44 -4.91
C ALA A 218 24.06 14.99 -5.41
N ILE A 219 23.00 14.39 -5.93
CA ILE A 219 23.00 13.05 -6.52
C ILE A 219 24.00 12.98 -7.68
N MET A 220 23.98 13.94 -8.60
CA MET A 220 24.93 13.99 -9.72
C MET A 220 26.38 14.19 -9.25
N SER A 221 26.60 14.92 -8.16
CA SER A 221 27.93 15.05 -7.56
C SER A 221 28.43 13.73 -7.00
N ALA A 222 27.58 12.98 -6.31
CA ALA A 222 27.90 11.63 -5.81
C ALA A 222 28.22 10.66 -6.96
N LYS A 223 27.41 10.66 -8.02
CA LYS A 223 27.66 9.86 -9.24
C LYS A 223 29.03 10.18 -9.86
N ARG A 224 29.40 11.46 -10.02
CA ARG A 224 30.72 11.86 -10.55
C ARG A 224 31.87 11.39 -9.66
N LYS A 225 31.69 11.38 -8.34
CA LYS A 225 32.67 10.90 -7.38
C LYS A 225 32.70 9.36 -7.25
N LYS A 226 31.88 8.66 -8.03
CA LYS A 226 31.70 7.20 -7.98
C LYS A 226 31.30 6.71 -6.58
N GLN A 227 30.55 7.53 -5.84
CA GLN A 227 29.93 7.16 -4.58
C GLN A 227 28.64 6.40 -4.90
N PRO A 228 28.48 5.14 -4.44
CA PRO A 228 27.28 4.39 -4.72
C PRO A 228 26.06 5.02 -4.00
N ILE A 229 24.91 5.04 -4.68
CA ILE A 229 23.62 5.41 -4.10
C ILE A 229 22.74 4.15 -4.18
N GLU A 230 23.06 3.18 -3.32
CA GLU A 230 22.51 1.82 -3.38
C GLU A 230 21.65 1.48 -2.16
N THR A 231 21.71 2.30 -1.12
CA THR A 231 20.99 2.10 0.13
C THR A 231 20.13 3.31 0.49
N THR A 232 19.24 3.11 1.47
CA THR A 232 18.33 4.13 1.98
C THR A 232 18.93 5.08 3.01
N SER A 233 20.20 4.89 3.37
CA SER A 233 20.97 5.72 4.32
C SER A 233 22.25 6.23 3.72
#